data_0f0ee82d94a1aea610fc954db19d34d9
#
_entry.id   0f0ee82d94a1aea610fc954db19d34d9
#
_cell.length_a   1.000
_cell.length_b   1.000
_cell.length_c   1.000
_cell.angle_alpha   90.00
_cell.angle_beta   90.00
_cell.angle_gamma   90.00
#
_symmetry.space_group_name_H-M   'P 1'
#
loop_
_entity.id
_entity.type
_entity.pdbx_description
1 polymer ?
#
loop_
_entity_poly.entity_id
_entity_poly.type
_entity_poly.pdbx_seq_one_letter_code
_entity_poly.pdbx_strand_id
1 'polypeptide(L)'
;MKKSLFAYILRLSVTLLLISAFVALALAGVNAITKPRIQALNDKKTQEAIELVLPGGGEEMTLTGDNGIVKAAYASEKGYAVLVEPTGFGGTISMMVGVDKAGNVLGVSIISHAETPSLGAVAADKTSAGENFRNQFVGQSGSVTVEAISGATITSKAVASGVDAALAFVAKLG
;
A
#
# COMPACT_ATOMS: atom_id res chain seq x y z
N MET A 1 -2.90 -55.11 21.86
CA MET A 1 -3.69 -53.88 21.69
C MET A 1 -2.83 -52.60 21.51
N LYS A 2 -1.81 -52.30 22.31
CA LYS A 2 -0.99 -51.05 22.17
C LYS A 2 -0.21 -50.93 20.85
N LYS A 3 0.33 -52.01 20.28
CA LYS A 3 1.10 -51.99 19.02
C LYS A 3 0.23 -51.67 17.79
N SER A 4 -1.03 -52.15 17.77
CA SER A 4 -1.94 -51.86 16.65
C SER A 4 -2.44 -50.41 16.66
N LEU A 5 -2.66 -49.84 17.85
CA LEU A 5 -3.06 -48.45 18.01
C LEU A 5 -1.92 -47.49 17.58
N PHE A 6 -0.69 -47.82 17.97
CA PHE A 6 0.48 -47.02 17.57
C PHE A 6 0.69 -47.03 16.05
N ALA A 7 0.59 -48.21 15.41
CA ALA A 7 0.68 -48.32 13.96
C ALA A 7 -0.43 -47.53 13.21
N TYR A 8 -1.64 -47.54 13.77
CA TYR A 8 -2.77 -46.78 13.22
C TYR A 8 -2.52 -45.25 13.31
N ILE A 9 -2.09 -44.75 14.48
CA ILE A 9 -1.76 -43.35 14.69
C ILE A 9 -0.62 -42.95 13.76
N LEU A 10 0.44 -43.72 13.66
CA LEU A 10 1.58 -43.44 12.79
C LEU A 10 1.14 -43.32 11.30
N ARG A 11 0.29 -44.25 10.85
CA ARG A 11 -0.24 -44.23 9.47
C ARG A 11 -1.04 -42.95 9.20
N LEU A 12 -1.93 -42.56 10.12
CA LEU A 12 -2.70 -41.32 9.99
C LEU A 12 -1.79 -40.08 9.97
N SER A 13 -0.80 -40.05 10.88
CA SER A 13 0.16 -38.93 10.94
C SER A 13 0.98 -38.79 9.67
N VAL A 14 1.46 -39.91 9.11
CA VAL A 14 2.22 -39.92 7.84
C VAL A 14 1.32 -39.50 6.68
N THR A 15 0.09 -39.95 6.61
CA THR A 15 -0.84 -39.52 5.56
C THR A 15 -1.11 -38.03 5.62
N LEU A 16 -1.37 -37.50 6.82
CA LEU A 16 -1.59 -36.05 7.01
C LEU A 16 -0.36 -35.23 6.64
N LEU A 17 0.83 -35.70 7.04
CA LEU A 17 2.11 -35.07 6.69
C LEU A 17 2.33 -35.03 5.18
N LEU A 18 2.06 -36.11 4.46
CA LEU A 18 2.21 -36.17 3.01
C LEU A 18 1.25 -35.21 2.29
N ILE A 19 -0.01 -35.16 2.73
CA ILE A 19 -1.00 -34.23 2.16
C ILE A 19 -0.57 -32.77 2.42
N SER A 20 -0.18 -32.46 3.66
CA SER A 20 0.27 -31.11 4.02
C SER A 20 1.54 -30.69 3.26
N ALA A 21 2.51 -31.61 3.12
CA ALA A 21 3.72 -31.37 2.36
C ALA A 21 3.43 -31.12 0.87
N PHE A 22 2.53 -31.90 0.28
CA PHE A 22 2.12 -31.73 -1.11
C PHE A 22 1.46 -30.36 -1.34
N VAL A 23 0.53 -29.96 -0.47
CA VAL A 23 -0.14 -28.66 -0.54
C VAL A 23 0.86 -27.52 -0.36
N ALA A 24 1.78 -27.64 0.62
CA ALA A 24 2.81 -26.64 0.86
C ALA A 24 3.75 -26.47 -0.35
N LEU A 25 4.16 -27.58 -0.98
CA LEU A 25 4.99 -27.55 -2.19
C LEU A 25 4.25 -26.91 -3.37
N ALA A 26 2.97 -27.24 -3.55
CA ALA A 26 2.16 -26.64 -4.61
C ALA A 26 2.02 -25.12 -4.41
N LEU A 27 1.72 -24.68 -3.20
CA LEU A 27 1.65 -23.24 -2.86
C LEU A 27 3.00 -22.53 -3.05
N ALA A 28 4.09 -23.17 -2.62
CA ALA A 28 5.44 -22.62 -2.80
C ALA A 28 5.79 -22.46 -4.29
N GLY A 29 5.44 -23.45 -5.12
CA GLY A 29 5.64 -23.39 -6.57
C GLY A 29 4.85 -22.27 -7.24
N VAL A 30 3.56 -22.12 -6.90
CA VAL A 30 2.73 -21.02 -7.39
C VAL A 30 3.33 -19.67 -6.96
N ASN A 31 3.70 -19.54 -5.68
CA ASN A 31 4.28 -18.31 -5.15
C ASN A 31 5.61 -17.94 -5.85
N ALA A 32 6.47 -18.92 -6.12
CA ALA A 32 7.75 -18.69 -6.80
C ALA A 32 7.57 -18.12 -8.23
N ILE A 33 6.51 -18.54 -8.93
CA ILE A 33 6.19 -18.05 -10.28
C ILE A 33 5.48 -16.70 -10.22
N THR A 34 4.60 -16.49 -9.24
CA THR A 34 3.72 -15.33 -9.15
C THR A 34 4.44 -14.11 -8.55
N LYS A 35 5.31 -14.33 -7.55
CA LYS A 35 6.03 -13.26 -6.85
C LYS A 35 6.77 -12.29 -7.77
N PRO A 36 7.60 -12.73 -8.75
CA PRO A 36 8.31 -11.81 -9.64
C PRO A 36 7.36 -11.00 -10.54
N ARG A 37 6.23 -11.58 -10.94
CA ARG A 37 5.23 -10.87 -11.74
C ARG A 37 4.50 -9.80 -10.93
N ILE A 38 4.18 -10.11 -9.67
CA ILE A 38 3.56 -9.14 -8.75
C ILE A 38 4.53 -7.98 -8.50
N GLN A 39 5.82 -8.25 -8.28
CA GLN A 39 6.83 -7.22 -8.11
C GLN A 39 6.92 -6.30 -9.34
N ALA A 40 7.07 -6.86 -10.53
CA ALA A 40 7.15 -6.08 -11.76
C ALA A 40 5.88 -5.21 -12.00
N LEU A 41 4.69 -5.72 -11.64
CA LEU A 41 3.45 -4.95 -11.71
C LEU A 41 3.41 -3.81 -10.67
N ASN A 42 3.90 -4.06 -9.47
CA ASN A 42 3.97 -3.03 -8.42
C ASN A 42 4.98 -1.94 -8.79
N ASP A 43 6.16 -2.31 -9.31
CA ASP A 43 7.16 -1.35 -9.78
C ASP A 43 6.58 -0.45 -10.88
N LYS A 44 5.88 -1.06 -11.85
CA LYS A 44 5.20 -0.29 -12.90
C LYS A 44 4.14 0.65 -12.34
N LYS A 45 3.26 0.18 -11.43
CA LYS A 45 2.25 1.01 -10.78
C LYS A 45 2.88 2.14 -9.96
N THR A 46 4.01 1.88 -9.30
CA THR A 46 4.75 2.89 -8.54
C THR A 46 5.25 3.98 -9.47
N GLN A 47 5.84 3.62 -10.62
CA GLN A 47 6.28 4.59 -11.62
C GLN A 47 5.11 5.41 -12.19
N GLU A 48 4.00 4.76 -12.54
CA GLU A 48 2.78 5.45 -12.98
C GLU A 48 2.23 6.39 -11.90
N ALA A 49 2.29 5.99 -10.63
CA ALA A 49 1.84 6.80 -9.51
C ALA A 49 2.75 8.02 -9.28
N ILE A 50 4.08 7.86 -9.42
CA ILE A 50 5.02 8.99 -9.35
C ILE A 50 4.70 10.00 -10.45
N GLU A 51 4.59 9.54 -11.70
CA GLU A 51 4.29 10.43 -12.84
C GLU A 51 2.95 11.15 -12.69
N LEU A 52 1.95 10.49 -12.09
CA LEU A 52 0.63 11.08 -11.84
C LEU A 52 0.68 12.22 -10.81
N VAL A 53 1.42 12.02 -9.70
CA VAL A 53 1.46 13.01 -8.61
C VAL A 53 2.59 14.02 -8.75
N LEU A 54 3.62 13.68 -9.54
CA LEU A 54 4.80 14.52 -9.79
C LEU A 54 5.21 14.41 -11.28
N PRO A 55 4.54 15.15 -12.17
CA PRO A 55 4.82 15.08 -13.61
C PRO A 55 6.27 15.41 -13.95
N GLY A 56 6.93 14.49 -14.62
CA GLY A 56 8.37 14.51 -14.90
C GLY A 56 9.18 13.62 -13.99
N GLY A 57 8.51 12.87 -13.10
CA GLY A 57 9.16 11.91 -12.20
C GLY A 57 10.03 12.56 -11.13
N GLY A 58 10.91 11.77 -10.51
CA GLY A 58 11.87 12.20 -9.51
C GLY A 58 12.97 11.18 -9.30
N GLU A 59 14.09 11.60 -8.74
CA GLU A 59 15.16 10.71 -8.32
C GLU A 59 14.89 10.18 -6.92
N GLU A 60 15.13 8.88 -6.73
CA GLU A 60 14.92 8.23 -5.43
C GLU A 60 15.89 8.79 -4.39
N MET A 61 15.33 9.18 -3.24
CA MET A 61 16.09 9.69 -2.11
C MET A 61 16.42 8.58 -1.12
N THR A 62 17.64 8.56 -0.60
CA THR A 62 18.00 7.67 0.49
C THR A 62 17.35 8.14 1.78
N LEU A 63 16.43 7.33 2.31
CA LEU A 63 15.80 7.59 3.61
C LEU A 63 16.77 7.23 4.73
N THR A 64 17.00 8.16 5.64
CA THR A 64 17.82 7.93 6.85
C THR A 64 16.96 7.96 8.10
N GLY A 65 17.10 6.94 8.96
CA GLY A 65 16.37 6.84 10.24
C GLY A 65 15.01 6.15 10.14
N ASP A 66 14.26 6.19 11.25
CA ASP A 66 12.90 5.67 11.31
C ASP A 66 11.91 6.72 10.77
N ASN A 67 11.35 6.43 9.61
CA ASN A 67 10.39 7.30 8.93
C ASN A 67 8.93 6.80 9.08
N GLY A 68 8.68 5.87 10.00
CA GLY A 68 7.36 5.34 10.30
C GLY A 68 6.70 4.69 9.07
N ILE A 69 5.58 5.28 8.62
CA ILE A 69 4.82 4.78 7.46
C ILE A 69 5.38 5.24 6.10
N VAL A 70 6.37 6.13 6.07
CA VAL A 70 7.07 6.56 4.84
C VAL A 70 8.05 5.47 4.42
N LYS A 71 7.93 4.95 3.19
CA LYS A 71 8.72 3.84 2.67
C LYS A 71 9.75 4.25 1.62
N ALA A 72 9.43 5.24 0.79
CA ALA A 72 10.32 5.80 -0.21
C ALA A 72 9.96 7.27 -0.46
N ALA A 73 10.90 8.05 -0.96
CA ALA A 73 10.67 9.39 -1.41
C ALA A 73 11.48 9.66 -2.69
N TYR A 74 10.90 10.44 -3.58
CA TYR A 74 11.48 10.83 -4.85
C TYR A 74 11.47 12.35 -4.95
N ALA A 75 12.60 12.96 -5.30
CA ALA A 75 12.73 14.40 -5.40
C ALA A 75 12.85 14.85 -6.85
N SER A 76 12.25 15.98 -7.18
CA SER A 76 12.42 16.67 -8.46
C SER A 76 12.50 18.19 -8.27
N GLU A 77 12.69 18.90 -9.36
CA GLU A 77 12.66 20.36 -9.33
C GLU A 77 11.30 20.94 -8.91
N LYS A 78 10.20 20.20 -9.14
CA LYS A 78 8.83 20.64 -8.85
C LYS A 78 8.37 20.31 -7.42
N GLY A 79 8.99 19.33 -6.76
CA GLY A 79 8.59 18.88 -5.43
C GLY A 79 9.03 17.44 -5.14
N TYR A 80 8.24 16.76 -4.36
CA TYR A 80 8.52 15.43 -3.84
C TYR A 80 7.35 14.48 -4.11
N ALA A 81 7.64 13.22 -4.43
CA ALA A 81 6.66 12.15 -4.39
C ALA A 81 7.03 11.19 -3.25
N VAL A 82 6.15 11.01 -2.30
CA VAL A 82 6.40 10.25 -1.06
C VAL A 82 5.53 9.01 -1.05
N LEU A 83 6.15 7.83 -0.99
CA LEU A 83 5.47 6.55 -0.82
C LEU A 83 5.18 6.33 0.66
N VAL A 84 3.92 6.20 1.00
CA VAL A 84 3.46 5.96 2.38
C VAL A 84 2.58 4.73 2.46
N GLU A 85 2.61 4.05 3.61
CA GLU A 85 1.88 2.81 3.86
C GLU A 85 1.06 2.88 5.17
N PRO A 86 -0.01 3.70 5.22
CA PRO A 86 -0.91 3.70 6.36
C PRO A 86 -1.72 2.40 6.44
N THR A 87 -2.19 2.07 7.66
CA THR A 87 -3.05 0.92 7.91
C THR A 87 -4.51 1.32 7.76
N GLY A 88 -5.20 0.75 6.78
CA GLY A 88 -6.63 0.90 6.54
C GLY A 88 -7.47 -0.11 7.31
N PHE A 89 -8.72 -0.34 6.85
CA PHE A 89 -9.61 -1.35 7.44
C PHE A 89 -9.25 -2.77 7.01
N GLY A 90 -8.97 -2.98 5.73
CA GLY A 90 -8.65 -4.30 5.16
C GLY A 90 -7.16 -4.65 5.23
N GLY A 91 -6.31 -3.72 5.64
CA GLY A 91 -4.87 -3.90 5.72
C GLY A 91 -4.10 -2.65 5.32
N THR A 92 -2.85 -2.84 4.92
CA THR A 92 -1.99 -1.74 4.48
C THR A 92 -2.46 -1.15 3.16
N ILE A 93 -2.50 0.18 3.07
CA ILE A 93 -2.78 0.94 1.86
C ILE A 93 -1.45 1.53 1.38
N SER A 94 -0.92 1.05 0.26
CA SER A 94 0.27 1.65 -0.35
C SER A 94 -0.15 2.77 -1.27
N MET A 95 0.32 3.99 -1.02
CA MET A 95 -0.08 5.19 -1.77
C MET A 95 1.08 6.15 -1.98
N MET A 96 1.05 6.86 -3.11
CA MET A 96 1.97 7.92 -3.46
C MET A 96 1.31 9.27 -3.23
N VAL A 97 2.01 10.18 -2.55
CA VAL A 97 1.58 11.55 -2.29
C VAL A 97 2.58 12.51 -2.94
N GLY A 98 2.11 13.32 -3.88
CA GLY A 98 2.89 14.42 -4.44
C GLY A 98 2.78 15.65 -3.56
N VAL A 99 3.91 16.27 -3.26
CA VAL A 99 3.99 17.50 -2.44
C VAL A 99 4.90 18.48 -3.15
N ASP A 100 4.48 19.72 -3.31
CA ASP A 100 5.32 20.77 -3.89
C ASP A 100 6.38 21.28 -2.89
N LYS A 101 7.28 22.14 -3.35
CA LYS A 101 8.32 22.74 -2.49
C LYS A 101 7.78 23.69 -1.44
N ALA A 102 6.55 24.16 -1.59
CA ALA A 102 5.86 25.02 -0.63
C ALA A 102 5.10 24.21 0.44
N GLY A 103 5.08 22.86 0.33
CA GLY A 103 4.40 21.96 1.26
C GLY A 103 2.92 21.78 0.97
N ASN A 104 2.46 22.02 -0.27
CA ASN A 104 1.08 21.74 -0.68
C ASN A 104 1.00 20.40 -1.39
N VAL A 105 -0.10 19.69 -1.18
CA VAL A 105 -0.38 18.43 -1.88
C VAL A 105 -0.67 18.67 -3.35
N LEU A 106 0.10 18.04 -4.24
CA LEU A 106 -0.09 18.07 -5.69
C LEU A 106 -1.11 17.02 -6.14
N GLY A 107 -1.13 15.87 -5.47
CA GLY A 107 -2.02 14.78 -5.80
C GLY A 107 -1.78 13.56 -4.91
N VAL A 108 -2.75 12.64 -4.94
CA VAL A 108 -2.72 11.36 -4.22
C VAL A 108 -3.05 10.24 -5.17
N SER A 109 -2.22 9.21 -5.21
CA SER A 109 -2.43 8.00 -6.02
C SER A 109 -2.30 6.75 -5.15
N ILE A 110 -3.34 5.92 -5.10
CA ILE A 110 -3.32 4.65 -4.37
C ILE A 110 -2.81 3.55 -5.30
N ILE A 111 -1.71 2.92 -4.91
CA ILE A 111 -0.99 1.90 -5.69
C ILE A 111 -1.57 0.51 -5.44
N SER A 112 -1.78 0.19 -4.16
CA SER A 112 -2.38 -1.09 -3.76
C SER A 112 -3.08 -0.99 -2.41
N HIS A 113 -4.11 -1.82 -2.23
CA HIS A 113 -4.89 -1.91 -1.00
C HIS A 113 -5.57 -3.29 -0.90
N ALA A 114 -6.05 -3.63 0.30
CA ALA A 114 -6.88 -4.81 0.55
C ALA A 114 -8.28 -4.42 1.11
N GLU A 115 -8.72 -3.20 0.82
CA GLU A 115 -9.99 -2.65 1.29
C GLU A 115 -11.20 -3.34 0.67
N THR A 116 -12.33 -3.29 1.36
CA THR A 116 -13.59 -3.89 0.92
C THR A 116 -14.08 -3.24 -0.37
N PRO A 117 -14.40 -4.03 -1.42
CA PRO A 117 -15.02 -3.54 -2.65
C PRO A 117 -16.28 -2.70 -2.39
N SER A 118 -16.50 -1.65 -3.17
CA SER A 118 -17.61 -0.71 -3.07
C SER A 118 -17.70 0.11 -1.77
N LEU A 119 -16.72 -0.05 -0.87
CA LEU A 119 -16.58 0.74 0.36
C LEU A 119 -15.19 1.42 0.38
N GLY A 120 -14.23 0.90 1.16
CA GLY A 120 -12.89 1.46 1.23
C GLY A 120 -12.13 1.45 -0.11
N ALA A 121 -12.37 0.46 -0.97
CA ALA A 121 -11.77 0.38 -2.31
C ALA A 121 -12.11 1.57 -3.20
N VAL A 122 -13.25 2.25 -2.97
CA VAL A 122 -13.65 3.47 -3.69
C VAL A 122 -12.56 4.54 -3.66
N ALA A 123 -11.79 4.64 -2.57
CA ALA A 123 -10.67 5.59 -2.48
C ALA A 123 -9.64 5.43 -3.60
N ALA A 124 -9.45 4.20 -4.11
CA ALA A 124 -8.52 3.86 -5.19
C ALA A 124 -9.16 3.83 -6.57
N ASP A 125 -10.48 3.75 -6.65
CA ASP A 125 -11.21 3.58 -7.91
C ASP A 125 -11.00 4.78 -8.84
N LYS A 126 -10.98 4.50 -10.15
CA LYS A 126 -10.99 5.52 -11.22
C LYS A 126 -12.39 6.03 -11.55
N THR A 127 -13.29 5.92 -10.59
CA THR A 127 -14.65 6.48 -10.68
C THR A 127 -14.63 7.93 -10.20
N SER A 128 -15.66 8.70 -10.60
CA SER A 128 -15.82 10.09 -10.11
C SER A 128 -15.86 10.18 -8.59
N ALA A 129 -16.39 9.18 -7.90
CA ALA A 129 -16.41 9.14 -6.42
C ALA A 129 -15.00 9.02 -5.83
N GLY A 130 -14.16 8.12 -6.38
CA GLY A 130 -12.78 7.96 -5.96
C GLY A 130 -11.92 9.17 -6.31
N GLU A 131 -12.10 9.73 -7.51
CA GLU A 131 -11.40 10.95 -7.93
C GLU A 131 -11.77 12.15 -7.06
N ASN A 132 -13.07 12.35 -6.80
CA ASN A 132 -13.54 13.43 -5.93
C ASN A 132 -12.97 13.30 -4.51
N PHE A 133 -12.89 12.08 -3.99
CA PHE A 133 -12.27 11.85 -2.67
C PHE A 133 -10.79 12.25 -2.67
N ARG A 134 -10.01 11.80 -3.65
CA ARG A 134 -8.57 12.12 -3.74
C ARG A 134 -8.31 13.61 -4.03
N ASN A 135 -9.19 14.22 -4.82
CA ASN A 135 -9.08 15.65 -5.16
C ASN A 135 -9.29 16.58 -3.95
N GLN A 136 -9.95 16.10 -2.89
CA GLN A 136 -10.07 16.90 -1.66
C GLN A 136 -8.71 17.22 -1.02
N PHE A 137 -7.71 16.40 -1.23
CA PHE A 137 -6.36 16.61 -0.67
C PHE A 137 -5.55 17.67 -1.44
N VAL A 138 -5.85 17.86 -2.73
CA VAL A 138 -5.05 18.72 -3.61
C VAL A 138 -5.09 20.18 -3.13
N GLY A 139 -3.91 20.79 -3.00
CA GLY A 139 -3.72 22.16 -2.52
C GLY A 139 -3.77 22.31 -0.99
N GLN A 140 -4.08 21.25 -0.23
CA GLN A 140 -3.98 21.30 1.23
C GLN A 140 -2.52 21.23 1.68
N SER A 141 -2.24 21.79 2.86
CA SER A 141 -0.91 21.81 3.49
C SER A 141 -1.01 21.70 5.02
N GLY A 142 0.04 21.25 5.65
CA GLY A 142 0.08 21.05 7.11
C GLY A 142 -0.71 19.81 7.54
N SER A 143 -1.89 19.98 8.13
CA SER A 143 -2.79 18.87 8.47
C SER A 143 -4.00 18.89 7.56
N VAL A 144 -4.32 17.72 6.97
CA VAL A 144 -5.40 17.63 5.99
C VAL A 144 -6.74 17.30 6.63
N THR A 145 -7.80 17.87 6.07
CA THR A 145 -9.18 17.59 6.47
C THR A 145 -9.99 17.20 5.23
N VAL A 146 -10.67 16.05 5.30
CA VAL A 146 -11.45 15.52 4.18
C VAL A 146 -12.78 14.96 4.65
N GLU A 147 -13.77 15.03 3.77
CA GLU A 147 -15.02 14.34 3.94
C GLU A 147 -14.82 12.84 3.68
N ALA A 148 -15.19 12.00 4.64
CA ALA A 148 -14.99 10.56 4.53
C ALA A 148 -15.96 9.95 3.52
N ILE A 149 -15.49 8.94 2.79
CA ILE A 149 -16.35 8.09 1.96
C ILE A 149 -17.39 7.42 2.86
N SER A 150 -18.66 7.49 2.45
CA SER A 150 -19.76 6.88 3.20
C SER A 150 -19.52 5.38 3.42
N GLY A 151 -19.61 4.93 4.66
CA GLY A 151 -19.34 3.55 5.05
C GLY A 151 -17.85 3.15 5.11
N ALA A 152 -16.91 4.07 4.78
CA ALA A 152 -15.47 3.78 4.74
C ALA A 152 -14.63 4.79 5.55
N THR A 153 -15.12 5.19 6.71
CA THR A 153 -14.47 6.21 7.56
C THR A 153 -13.05 5.81 7.98
N ILE A 154 -12.81 4.52 8.27
CA ILE A 154 -11.49 4.03 8.70
C ILE A 154 -10.50 4.16 7.54
N THR A 155 -10.87 3.73 6.35
CA THR A 155 -10.06 3.87 5.13
C THR A 155 -9.77 5.33 4.82
N SER A 156 -10.79 6.20 4.88
CA SER A 156 -10.65 7.64 4.60
C SER A 156 -9.69 8.31 5.59
N LYS A 157 -9.78 7.99 6.88
CA LYS A 157 -8.84 8.46 7.91
C LYS A 157 -7.43 7.91 7.70
N ALA A 158 -7.28 6.66 7.26
CA ALA A 158 -5.99 6.07 6.95
C ALA A 158 -5.31 6.82 5.79
N VAL A 159 -6.05 7.11 4.71
CA VAL A 159 -5.54 7.90 3.59
C VAL A 159 -5.13 9.29 4.05
N ALA A 160 -5.98 9.99 4.84
CA ALA A 160 -5.65 11.30 5.39
C ALA A 160 -4.37 11.28 6.25
N SER A 161 -4.24 10.28 7.15
CA SER A 161 -3.03 10.13 7.96
C SER A 161 -1.76 9.85 7.12
N GLY A 162 -1.92 9.16 5.99
CA GLY A 162 -0.83 8.96 5.04
C GLY A 162 -0.39 10.25 4.37
N VAL A 163 -1.35 11.12 4.00
CA VAL A 163 -1.06 12.44 3.45
C VAL A 163 -0.38 13.32 4.50
N ASP A 164 -0.89 13.35 5.74
CA ASP A 164 -0.26 14.09 6.84
C ASP A 164 1.18 13.63 7.08
N ALA A 165 1.45 12.33 7.03
CA ALA A 165 2.80 11.80 7.20
C ALA A 165 3.74 12.22 6.04
N ALA A 166 3.25 12.25 4.81
CA ALA A 166 4.01 12.73 3.66
C ALA A 166 4.35 14.23 3.80
N LEU A 167 3.38 15.05 4.18
CA LEU A 167 3.58 16.48 4.44
C LEU A 167 4.59 16.72 5.57
N ALA A 168 4.44 15.99 6.69
CA ALA A 168 5.36 16.07 7.82
C ALA A 168 6.79 15.62 7.45
N PHE A 169 6.92 14.64 6.54
CA PHE A 169 8.20 14.20 6.02
C PHE A 169 8.86 15.28 5.17
N VAL A 170 8.12 15.86 4.21
CA VAL A 170 8.65 16.92 3.34
C VAL A 170 9.02 18.18 4.15
N ALA A 171 8.23 18.54 5.16
CA ALA A 171 8.54 19.66 6.06
C ALA A 171 9.84 19.49 6.85
N LYS A 172 10.38 18.28 6.99
CA LYS A 172 11.68 18.03 7.62
C LYS A 172 12.85 18.13 6.64
N LEU A 173 12.58 18.17 5.34
CA LEU A 173 13.60 18.27 4.30
C LEU A 173 13.94 19.71 3.93
N GLY A 174 13.04 20.65 4.18
CA GLY A 174 13.18 22.09 3.93
C GLY A 174 13.51 22.83 5.19
#